data_cc5a69bc5441507c0d3208d17f5161e9
#
_entry.id   cc5a69bc5441507c0d3208d17f5161e9
#
_cell.length_a   1.000
_cell.length_b   1.000
_cell.length_c   1.000
_cell.angle_alpha   90.00
_cell.angle_beta   90.00
_cell.angle_gamma   90.00
#
_symmetry.space_group_name_H-M   'P 1'
#
loop_
_entity.id
_entity.type
_entity.pdbx_description
1 polymer ?
#
loop_
_entity_poly.entity_id
_entity_poly.type
_entity_poly.pdbx_seq_one_letter_code
_entity_poly.pdbx_strand_id
1 'polypeptide(L)'
;KTDVDATFMRMKEDAMKNGQLKPAYNLQHGVDSEYVVWLTIGPQPTDTTTLIPFLKIMEERLKFKYLKIVADAGYESEENYSFIEENNQIAFIKPANYEISKTRKFKNDIGKIENMEYNEAKDFYTCRSGKQLKKESIKIKKSKTGYESEKTIYACEDCSNCSCKISCIKGNNSKIPIEQRTKKFETSKKFNRQRKDDLERIVSDEGCLLRVNRSIQAEGSFAQLKQDMDFRRFMCRGQNNVLAESILLAMALNINKLHRKIQANRTGKHLFELKKTA
;
A
#
# COMPACT_ATOMS: atom_id res chain seq x y z
N LYS A 1 -19.25 20.10 13.18
CA LYS A 1 -19.11 19.03 12.20
C LYS A 1 -20.51 18.66 11.70
N THR A 2 -20.78 18.90 10.42
CA THR A 2 -22.13 18.68 9.84
C THR A 2 -22.39 17.21 9.51
N ASP A 3 -21.36 16.39 9.44
CA ASP A 3 -21.41 14.92 9.29
C ASP A 3 -20.53 14.32 10.37
N VAL A 4 -21.14 13.62 11.33
CA VAL A 4 -20.46 13.08 12.51
C VAL A 4 -19.61 11.85 12.18
N ASP A 5 -19.99 11.11 11.14
CA ASP A 5 -19.32 9.88 10.71
C ASP A 5 -18.09 10.15 9.83
N ALA A 6 -18.05 11.31 9.15
CA ALA A 6 -16.94 11.69 8.31
C ALA A 6 -15.67 12.03 9.12
N THR A 7 -14.50 11.75 8.59
CA THR A 7 -13.20 12.11 9.18
C THR A 7 -12.55 13.23 8.38
N PHE A 8 -11.82 14.12 9.06
CA PHE A 8 -11.04 15.15 8.39
C PHE A 8 -9.85 14.52 7.67
N MET A 9 -9.83 14.64 6.35
CA MET A 9 -8.80 14.10 5.48
C MET A 9 -8.21 15.18 4.59
N ARG A 10 -6.93 15.02 4.24
CA ARG A 10 -6.30 15.83 3.20
C ARG A 10 -6.79 15.36 1.84
N MET A 11 -7.35 16.29 1.07
CA MET A 11 -7.84 15.99 -0.27
C MET A 11 -6.68 15.92 -1.26
N LYS A 12 -6.73 14.96 -2.21
CA LYS A 12 -5.76 14.87 -3.32
C LYS A 12 -5.84 16.12 -4.23
N GLU A 13 -7.05 16.63 -4.45
CA GLU A 13 -7.33 17.83 -5.21
C GLU A 13 -7.47 19.03 -4.28
N ASP A 14 -6.35 19.55 -3.83
CA ASP A 14 -6.29 20.79 -3.07
C ASP A 14 -5.90 21.93 -4.03
N ALA A 15 -6.92 22.55 -4.62
CA ALA A 15 -6.74 23.64 -5.58
C ALA A 15 -5.96 24.84 -4.99
N MET A 16 -6.07 25.04 -3.68
CA MET A 16 -5.38 26.12 -2.97
C MET A 16 -3.99 25.72 -2.47
N LYS A 17 -3.63 24.43 -2.55
CA LYS A 17 -2.36 23.85 -2.08
C LYS A 17 -1.98 24.24 -0.64
N ASN A 18 -2.97 24.51 0.19
CA ASN A 18 -2.81 24.94 1.57
C ASN A 18 -2.88 23.79 2.59
N GLY A 19 -3.05 22.56 2.13
CA GLY A 19 -3.16 21.37 2.97
C GLY A 19 -4.45 21.30 3.79
N GLN A 20 -5.50 21.98 3.38
CA GLN A 20 -6.77 22.04 4.10
C GLN A 20 -7.37 20.63 4.27
N LEU A 21 -7.76 20.34 5.50
CA LEU A 21 -8.51 19.12 5.83
C LEU A 21 -10.00 19.36 5.59
N LYS A 22 -10.64 18.40 4.94
CA LYS A 22 -12.10 18.41 4.72
C LYS A 22 -12.74 17.16 5.31
N PRO A 23 -13.99 17.22 5.80
CA PRO A 23 -14.74 16.02 6.16
C PRO A 23 -14.89 15.13 4.92
N ALA A 24 -14.43 13.89 5.02
CA ALA A 24 -14.42 12.97 3.90
C ALA A 24 -14.55 11.52 4.37
N TYR A 25 -14.85 10.65 3.42
CA TYR A 25 -14.84 9.20 3.56
C TYR A 25 -13.78 8.60 2.65
N ASN A 26 -13.20 7.50 3.07
CA ASN A 26 -12.36 6.66 2.23
C ASN A 26 -13.25 5.65 1.50
N LEU A 27 -13.43 5.85 0.20
CA LEU A 27 -14.17 4.95 -0.68
C LEU A 27 -13.18 4.02 -1.39
N GLN A 28 -13.41 2.72 -1.28
CA GLN A 28 -12.61 1.70 -1.92
C GLN A 28 -13.43 0.90 -2.92
N HIS A 29 -12.88 0.66 -4.11
CA HIS A 29 -13.47 -0.16 -5.15
C HIS A 29 -12.67 -1.44 -5.33
N GLY A 30 -13.35 -2.59 -5.29
CA GLY A 30 -12.89 -3.83 -5.88
C GLY A 30 -13.34 -3.88 -7.33
N VAL A 31 -12.39 -4.05 -8.23
CA VAL A 31 -12.68 -4.07 -9.68
C VAL A 31 -12.18 -5.36 -10.29
N ASP A 32 -13.00 -5.95 -11.15
CA ASP A 32 -12.63 -7.09 -11.96
C ASP A 32 -13.28 -6.98 -13.35
N SER A 33 -12.52 -7.33 -14.38
CA SER A 33 -13.00 -7.29 -15.78
C SER A 33 -13.63 -5.96 -16.18
N GLU A 34 -13.12 -4.85 -15.60
CA GLU A 34 -13.58 -3.46 -15.79
C GLU A 34 -14.88 -3.10 -15.04
N TYR A 35 -15.42 -4.00 -14.22
CA TYR A 35 -16.61 -3.73 -13.40
C TYR A 35 -16.22 -3.51 -11.94
N VAL A 36 -16.97 -2.65 -11.26
CA VAL A 36 -16.91 -2.55 -9.80
C VAL A 36 -17.71 -3.74 -9.24
N VAL A 37 -17.00 -4.69 -8.66
CA VAL A 37 -17.60 -5.92 -8.10
C VAL A 37 -17.90 -5.81 -6.62
N TRP A 38 -17.18 -4.93 -5.92
CA TRP A 38 -17.36 -4.64 -4.52
C TRP A 38 -16.94 -3.21 -4.18
N LEU A 39 -17.53 -2.64 -3.15
CA LEU A 39 -17.08 -1.37 -2.61
C LEU A 39 -17.28 -1.30 -1.10
N THR A 40 -16.44 -0.54 -0.43
CA THR A 40 -16.61 -0.17 0.96
C THR A 40 -16.34 1.31 1.17
N ILE A 41 -16.92 1.84 2.23
CA ILE A 41 -16.70 3.21 2.65
C ILE A 41 -16.39 3.24 4.15
N GLY A 42 -15.51 4.12 4.56
CA GLY A 42 -15.16 4.24 5.98
C GLY A 42 -14.46 5.55 6.32
N PRO A 43 -14.32 5.82 7.62
CA PRO A 43 -13.69 7.03 8.12
C PRO A 43 -12.15 6.97 8.17
N GLN A 44 -11.54 5.84 7.76
CA GLN A 44 -10.10 5.64 7.86
C GLN A 44 -9.36 6.51 6.84
N PRO A 45 -8.42 7.39 7.26
CA PRO A 45 -7.70 8.26 6.34
C PRO A 45 -6.59 7.55 5.56
N THR A 46 -6.28 6.28 5.90
CA THR A 46 -5.23 5.47 5.27
C THR A 46 -5.76 4.09 4.89
N ASP A 47 -5.18 3.50 3.85
CA ASP A 47 -5.66 2.24 3.27
C ASP A 47 -5.10 1.00 3.96
N THR A 48 -4.05 1.13 4.77
CA THR A 48 -3.37 0.00 5.42
C THR A 48 -4.27 -0.86 6.31
N THR A 49 -5.31 -0.26 6.89
CA THR A 49 -6.24 -0.95 7.81
C THR A 49 -7.57 -1.37 7.17
N THR A 50 -7.76 -1.04 5.90
CA THR A 50 -9.06 -1.24 5.22
C THR A 50 -9.11 -2.48 4.35
N LEU A 51 -7.97 -3.02 3.92
CA LEU A 51 -7.90 -4.17 3.00
C LEU A 51 -8.52 -5.44 3.60
N ILE A 52 -8.15 -5.79 4.82
CA ILE A 52 -8.63 -7.01 5.48
C ILE A 52 -10.15 -7.00 5.68
N PRO A 53 -10.75 -5.94 6.26
CA PRO A 53 -12.21 -5.85 6.35
C PRO A 53 -12.89 -5.89 4.97
N PHE A 54 -12.30 -5.21 3.98
CA PHE A 54 -12.79 -5.21 2.60
C PHE A 54 -12.86 -6.63 2.03
N LEU A 55 -11.76 -7.38 2.08
CA LEU A 55 -11.68 -8.73 1.53
C LEU A 55 -12.62 -9.70 2.26
N LYS A 56 -12.66 -9.66 3.61
CA LYS A 56 -13.53 -10.53 4.41
C LYS A 56 -15.00 -10.35 4.06
N ILE A 57 -15.48 -9.10 4.02
CA ILE A 57 -16.90 -8.81 3.74
C ILE A 57 -17.22 -9.14 2.28
N MET A 58 -16.33 -8.81 1.34
CA MET A 58 -16.50 -9.15 -0.07
C MET A 58 -16.63 -10.66 -0.28
N GLU A 59 -15.72 -11.45 0.27
CA GLU A 59 -15.73 -12.92 0.15
C GLU A 59 -16.98 -13.52 0.81
N GLU A 60 -17.37 -13.02 1.98
CA GLU A 60 -18.60 -13.45 2.65
C GLU A 60 -19.86 -13.21 1.80
N ARG A 61 -19.96 -12.03 1.17
CA ARG A 61 -21.16 -11.62 0.42
C ARG A 61 -21.21 -12.20 -0.98
N LEU A 62 -20.08 -12.21 -1.69
CA LEU A 62 -20.01 -12.75 -3.05
C LEU A 62 -19.97 -14.28 -3.07
N LYS A 63 -19.66 -14.93 -1.93
CA LYS A 63 -19.40 -16.39 -1.86
C LYS A 63 -18.32 -16.84 -2.85
N PHE A 64 -17.40 -15.94 -3.17
CA PHE A 64 -16.32 -16.13 -4.11
C PHE A 64 -15.04 -15.51 -3.57
N LYS A 65 -13.92 -16.20 -3.75
CA LYS A 65 -12.60 -15.79 -3.28
C LYS A 65 -11.66 -15.57 -4.45
N TYR A 66 -11.13 -14.38 -4.56
CA TYR A 66 -10.11 -14.07 -5.55
C TYR A 66 -8.76 -14.63 -5.13
N LEU A 67 -8.09 -15.35 -6.03
CA LEU A 67 -6.76 -15.89 -5.75
C LEU A 67 -5.68 -14.82 -5.73
N LYS A 68 -5.77 -13.80 -6.59
CA LYS A 68 -4.78 -12.74 -6.75
C LYS A 68 -5.36 -11.42 -6.31
N ILE A 69 -4.65 -10.76 -5.40
CA ILE A 69 -5.03 -9.45 -4.86
C ILE A 69 -4.02 -8.42 -5.35
N VAL A 70 -4.48 -7.53 -6.23
CA VAL A 70 -3.66 -6.47 -6.82
C VAL A 70 -4.04 -5.12 -6.21
N ALA A 71 -3.12 -4.52 -5.46
CA ALA A 71 -3.39 -3.26 -4.78
C ALA A 71 -2.23 -2.26 -4.91
N ASP A 72 -2.48 -0.99 -4.56
CA ASP A 72 -1.44 0.01 -4.59
C ASP A 72 -0.60 0.03 -3.30
N ALA A 73 0.39 0.92 -3.28
CA ALA A 73 1.33 1.05 -2.18
C ALA A 73 0.69 1.46 -0.85
N GLY A 74 -0.50 2.07 -0.87
CA GLY A 74 -1.23 2.45 0.33
C GLY A 74 -1.69 1.28 1.18
N TYR A 75 -1.81 0.10 0.58
CA TYR A 75 -2.20 -1.14 1.25
C TYR A 75 -1.01 -1.95 1.79
N GLU A 76 0.24 -1.53 1.53
CA GLU A 76 1.40 -2.29 1.98
C GLU A 76 1.52 -2.29 3.50
N SER A 77 1.39 -3.46 4.11
CA SER A 77 1.66 -3.72 5.52
C SER A 77 1.97 -5.19 5.78
N GLU A 78 2.71 -5.47 6.86
CA GLU A 78 2.99 -6.85 7.28
C GLU A 78 1.70 -7.63 7.57
N GLU A 79 0.73 -6.97 8.21
CA GLU A 79 -0.57 -7.54 8.54
C GLU A 79 -1.36 -7.93 7.29
N ASN A 80 -1.40 -7.06 6.27
CA ASN A 80 -2.09 -7.33 5.01
C ASN A 80 -1.44 -8.48 4.24
N TYR A 81 -0.11 -8.50 4.16
CA TYR A 81 0.61 -9.63 3.53
C TYR A 81 0.34 -10.93 4.27
N SER A 82 0.41 -10.92 5.62
CA SER A 82 0.15 -12.11 6.42
C SER A 82 -1.28 -12.63 6.23
N PHE A 83 -2.26 -11.74 6.22
CA PHE A 83 -3.65 -12.11 5.97
C PHE A 83 -3.83 -12.77 4.60
N ILE A 84 -3.23 -12.20 3.56
CA ILE A 84 -3.30 -12.73 2.18
C ILE A 84 -2.65 -14.12 2.11
N GLU A 85 -1.46 -14.30 2.71
CA GLU A 85 -0.76 -15.59 2.78
C GLU A 85 -1.58 -16.64 3.54
N GLU A 86 -2.08 -16.31 4.72
CA GLU A 86 -2.89 -17.21 5.58
C GLU A 86 -4.21 -17.65 4.91
N ASN A 87 -4.73 -16.82 4.01
CA ASN A 87 -5.91 -17.14 3.24
C ASN A 87 -5.62 -17.85 1.91
N ASN A 88 -4.37 -18.28 1.66
CA ASN A 88 -3.94 -18.91 0.40
C ASN A 88 -4.21 -18.04 -0.83
N GLN A 89 -4.07 -16.73 -0.68
CA GLN A 89 -4.15 -15.75 -1.75
C GLN A 89 -2.74 -15.25 -2.10
N ILE A 90 -2.59 -14.61 -3.24
CA ILE A 90 -1.31 -14.10 -3.75
C ILE A 90 -1.38 -12.58 -3.83
N ALA A 91 -0.48 -11.92 -3.11
CA ALA A 91 -0.36 -10.47 -3.13
C ALA A 91 0.42 -9.99 -4.36
N PHE A 92 -0.07 -8.91 -4.96
CA PHE A 92 0.60 -8.05 -5.93
C PHE A 92 0.43 -6.60 -5.48
N ILE A 93 1.10 -6.24 -4.38
CA ILE A 93 1.00 -4.93 -3.75
C ILE A 93 2.29 -4.16 -4.03
N LYS A 94 2.19 -3.01 -4.69
CA LYS A 94 3.37 -2.19 -4.97
C LYS A 94 4.03 -1.73 -3.67
N PRO A 95 5.32 -2.04 -3.41
CA PRO A 95 5.99 -1.55 -2.21
C PRO A 95 5.99 -0.02 -2.13
N ALA A 96 5.78 0.52 -0.93
CA ALA A 96 5.68 1.97 -0.72
C ALA A 96 6.94 2.74 -1.14
N ASN A 97 8.11 2.09 -1.07
CA ASN A 97 9.38 2.68 -1.49
C ASN A 97 9.77 2.35 -2.95
N TYR A 98 8.93 1.66 -3.73
CA TYR A 98 9.28 1.14 -5.06
C TYR A 98 9.81 2.22 -6.02
N GLU A 99 9.12 3.35 -6.14
CA GLU A 99 9.56 4.42 -7.04
C GLU A 99 10.76 5.19 -6.47
N ILE A 100 10.74 5.45 -5.17
CA ILE A 100 11.82 6.18 -4.50
C ILE A 100 13.11 5.36 -4.50
N SER A 101 13.04 4.03 -4.37
CA SER A 101 14.21 3.14 -4.36
C SER A 101 14.99 3.16 -5.70
N LYS A 102 14.34 3.52 -6.79
CA LYS A 102 14.99 3.66 -8.10
C LYS A 102 15.85 4.92 -8.21
N THR A 103 15.58 5.93 -7.38
CA THR A 103 16.25 7.22 -7.46
C THR A 103 17.71 7.13 -7.00
N ARG A 104 18.59 7.93 -7.66
CA ARG A 104 20.01 8.02 -7.28
C ARG A 104 20.18 8.47 -5.82
N LYS A 105 19.30 9.37 -5.35
CA LYS A 105 19.30 9.86 -3.95
C LYS A 105 19.07 8.72 -2.94
N PHE A 106 18.12 7.83 -3.22
CA PHE A 106 17.84 6.69 -2.35
C PHE A 106 19.01 5.69 -2.36
N LYS A 107 19.49 5.31 -3.56
CA LYS A 107 20.58 4.35 -3.73
C LYS A 107 21.89 4.80 -3.06
N ASN A 108 22.15 6.11 -3.01
CA ASN A 108 23.32 6.69 -2.38
C ASN A 108 23.14 6.97 -0.88
N ASP A 109 21.94 6.76 -0.33
CA ASP A 109 21.67 7.00 1.09
C ASP A 109 22.20 5.86 1.95
N ILE A 110 23.42 6.03 2.45
CA ILE A 110 24.12 5.03 3.28
C ILE A 110 23.47 4.75 4.63
N GLY A 111 22.54 5.60 5.04
CA GLY A 111 21.77 5.42 6.28
C GLY A 111 20.57 4.49 6.13
N LYS A 112 20.21 4.11 4.90
CA LYS A 112 19.08 3.22 4.61
C LYS A 112 19.48 1.75 4.78
N ILE A 113 18.61 0.98 5.44
CA ILE A 113 18.79 -0.46 5.64
C ILE A 113 18.84 -1.22 4.31
N GLU A 114 18.04 -0.78 3.33
CA GLU A 114 17.98 -1.37 1.99
C GLU A 114 19.28 -1.25 1.21
N ASN A 115 20.18 -0.34 1.64
CA ASN A 115 21.51 -0.13 1.04
C ASN A 115 22.64 -0.73 1.87
N MET A 116 22.31 -1.51 2.91
CA MET A 116 23.28 -2.27 3.71
C MET A 116 23.26 -3.72 3.29
N GLU A 117 24.45 -4.34 3.30
CA GLU A 117 24.58 -5.76 3.03
C GLU A 117 24.09 -6.57 4.24
N TYR A 118 23.14 -7.49 4.02
CA TYR A 118 22.65 -8.39 5.07
C TYR A 118 23.26 -9.78 4.94
N ASN A 119 23.90 -10.24 5.99
CA ASN A 119 24.39 -11.60 6.09
C ASN A 119 23.34 -12.47 6.80
N GLU A 120 22.62 -13.25 6.03
CA GLU A 120 21.53 -14.08 6.52
C GLU A 120 22.02 -15.20 7.46
N ALA A 121 23.16 -15.83 7.15
CA ALA A 121 23.71 -16.93 7.92
C ALA A 121 24.14 -16.52 9.35
N LYS A 122 24.65 -15.31 9.50
CA LYS A 122 25.15 -14.78 10.79
C LYS A 122 24.25 -13.69 11.38
N ASP A 123 23.15 -13.35 10.73
CA ASP A 123 22.13 -12.38 11.19
C ASP A 123 22.70 -11.01 11.59
N PHE A 124 23.45 -10.37 10.68
CA PHE A 124 23.94 -9.01 10.85
C PHE A 124 23.92 -8.22 9.55
N TYR A 125 23.91 -6.90 9.67
CA TYR A 125 24.07 -5.99 8.55
C TYR A 125 25.46 -5.38 8.54
N THR A 126 26.02 -5.15 7.35
CA THR A 126 27.30 -4.45 7.18
C THR A 126 27.03 -3.03 6.70
N CYS A 127 27.52 -2.02 7.43
CA CYS A 127 27.39 -0.64 7.02
C CYS A 127 28.44 -0.23 5.98
N ARG A 128 28.30 0.95 5.39
CA ARG A 128 29.23 1.48 4.37
C ARG A 128 30.69 1.55 4.82
N SER A 129 30.93 1.69 6.14
CA SER A 129 32.28 1.70 6.72
C SER A 129 32.80 0.29 7.10
N GLY A 130 32.14 -0.78 6.66
CA GLY A 130 32.54 -2.16 6.95
C GLY A 130 32.24 -2.65 8.38
N LYS A 131 31.60 -1.82 9.23
CA LYS A 131 31.23 -2.22 10.58
C LYS A 131 29.94 -3.02 10.59
N GLN A 132 29.83 -3.98 11.50
CA GLN A 132 28.66 -4.84 11.65
C GLN A 132 27.62 -4.22 12.57
N LEU A 133 26.37 -4.35 12.18
CA LEU A 133 25.22 -4.07 13.02
C LEU A 133 24.62 -5.40 13.43
N LYS A 134 24.83 -5.79 14.67
CA LYS A 134 24.38 -7.06 15.23
C LYS A 134 23.01 -6.93 15.87
N LYS A 135 22.31 -8.03 15.97
CA LYS A 135 21.06 -8.12 16.68
C LYS A 135 21.26 -7.77 18.16
N GLU A 136 20.58 -6.74 18.63
CA GLU A 136 20.62 -6.29 20.03
C GLU A 136 19.46 -6.88 20.82
N SER A 137 18.26 -6.82 20.28
CA SER A 137 17.05 -7.31 20.96
C SER A 137 15.92 -7.55 19.96
N ILE A 138 14.88 -8.23 20.44
CA ILE A 138 13.59 -8.39 19.75
C ILE A 138 12.53 -7.68 20.56
N LYS A 139 11.60 -7.01 19.85
CA LYS A 139 10.41 -6.39 20.44
C LYS A 139 9.17 -6.84 19.68
N ILE A 140 8.11 -7.13 20.41
CA ILE A 140 6.78 -7.32 19.82
C ILE A 140 6.09 -5.96 19.81
N LYS A 141 5.62 -5.55 18.65
CA LYS A 141 4.81 -4.35 18.47
C LYS A 141 3.39 -4.73 18.09
N LYS A 142 2.43 -4.17 18.81
CA LYS A 142 1.01 -4.34 18.54
C LYS A 142 0.48 -3.13 17.76
N SER A 143 -0.17 -3.39 16.64
CA SER A 143 -0.84 -2.38 15.82
C SER A 143 -2.16 -1.93 16.47
N LYS A 144 -2.78 -0.89 15.92
CA LYS A 144 -4.12 -0.45 16.34
C LYS A 144 -5.22 -1.49 16.04
N THR A 145 -4.98 -2.38 15.09
CA THR A 145 -5.88 -3.49 14.71
C THR A 145 -5.72 -4.70 15.61
N GLY A 146 -4.71 -4.69 16.50
CA GLY A 146 -4.39 -5.82 17.37
C GLY A 146 -3.35 -6.79 16.80
N TYR A 147 -2.90 -6.59 15.55
CA TYR A 147 -1.86 -7.42 14.95
C TYR A 147 -0.52 -7.25 15.66
N GLU A 148 0.14 -8.35 15.99
CA GLU A 148 1.43 -8.37 16.65
C GLU A 148 2.54 -8.66 15.65
N SER A 149 3.51 -7.77 15.56
CA SER A 149 4.68 -7.90 14.69
C SER A 149 5.97 -7.99 15.50
N GLU A 150 6.80 -8.96 15.15
CA GLU A 150 8.15 -9.08 15.72
C GLU A 150 9.08 -8.09 15.02
N LYS A 151 9.73 -7.24 15.80
CA LYS A 151 10.73 -6.28 15.32
C LYS A 151 12.08 -6.61 15.91
N THR A 152 13.05 -6.90 15.07
CA THR A 152 14.44 -7.07 15.47
C THR A 152 15.14 -5.73 15.44
N ILE A 153 15.84 -5.40 16.53
CA ILE A 153 16.66 -4.20 16.65
C ILE A 153 18.11 -4.60 16.36
N TYR A 154 18.70 -3.92 15.38
CA TYR A 154 20.12 -4.04 15.05
C TYR A 154 20.85 -2.79 15.48
N ALA A 155 22.02 -2.95 16.09
CA ALA A 155 22.88 -1.87 16.53
C ALA A 155 24.31 -2.07 16.07
N CYS A 156 24.96 -0.99 15.69
CA CYS A 156 26.39 -0.97 15.43
C CYS A 156 27.12 -0.98 16.77
N GLU A 157 28.15 -1.80 16.90
CA GLU A 157 28.94 -1.90 18.13
C GLU A 157 29.65 -0.58 18.46
N ASP A 158 30.19 0.05 17.44
CA ASP A 158 30.89 1.33 17.61
C ASP A 158 30.76 2.22 16.37
N CYS A 159 30.33 3.45 16.57
CA CYS A 159 30.28 4.52 15.57
C CYS A 159 31.19 5.70 15.92
N SER A 160 32.07 5.58 16.92
CA SER A 160 33.09 6.60 17.22
C SER A 160 34.06 6.73 16.04
N ASN A 161 34.55 7.91 15.79
CA ASN A 161 35.52 8.21 14.72
C ASN A 161 35.11 7.75 13.31
N CYS A 162 33.80 7.54 13.05
CA CYS A 162 33.31 7.14 11.75
C CYS A 162 33.11 8.37 10.84
N SER A 163 33.87 8.47 9.77
CA SER A 163 33.78 9.54 8.77
C SER A 163 32.38 9.64 8.09
N CYS A 164 31.68 8.51 8.03
CA CYS A 164 30.34 8.43 7.45
C CYS A 164 29.20 8.76 8.44
N LYS A 165 29.51 9.05 9.72
CA LYS A 165 28.53 9.14 10.81
C LYS A 165 27.40 10.14 10.53
N ILE A 166 27.74 11.35 10.11
CA ILE A 166 26.78 12.45 9.84
C ILE A 166 25.82 12.05 8.71
N SER A 167 26.31 11.39 7.66
CA SER A 167 25.48 10.94 6.53
C SER A 167 24.69 9.68 6.83
N CYS A 168 25.16 8.85 7.78
CA CYS A 168 24.54 7.56 8.12
C CYS A 168 23.48 7.71 9.22
N ILE A 169 23.74 8.51 10.25
CA ILE A 169 22.83 8.70 11.39
C ILE A 169 22.04 9.98 11.18
N LYS A 170 20.78 9.83 10.73
CA LYS A 170 19.85 10.95 10.51
C LYS A 170 18.94 11.11 11.73
N GLY A 171 18.41 12.28 11.91
CA GLY A 171 17.44 12.59 12.97
C GLY A 171 17.85 13.77 13.83
N ASN A 172 17.26 14.92 13.53
CA ASN A 172 17.54 16.18 14.23
C ASN A 172 16.81 16.29 15.56
N ASN A 173 15.82 15.39 15.82
CA ASN A 173 14.95 15.45 17.01
C ASN A 173 15.50 14.65 18.22
N SER A 174 16.72 14.12 18.13
CA SER A 174 17.33 13.43 19.28
C SER A 174 17.99 14.41 20.22
N LYS A 175 17.74 14.25 21.51
CA LYS A 175 18.41 15.02 22.56
C LYS A 175 19.89 14.62 22.76
N ILE A 176 20.31 13.46 22.19
CA ILE A 176 21.69 12.95 22.30
C ILE A 176 22.52 13.60 21.18
N PRO A 177 23.67 14.20 21.47
CA PRO A 177 24.61 14.70 20.47
C PRO A 177 25.02 13.60 19.48
N ILE A 178 25.27 13.98 18.23
CA ILE A 178 25.57 13.01 17.17
C ILE A 178 26.85 12.19 17.46
N GLU A 179 27.81 12.79 18.16
CA GLU A 179 29.08 12.18 18.54
C GLU A 179 28.87 10.96 19.45
N GLN A 180 27.83 10.98 20.26
CA GLN A 180 27.48 9.91 21.21
C GLN A 180 26.52 8.88 20.64
N ARG A 181 25.94 9.13 19.44
CA ARG A 181 24.99 8.19 18.84
C ARG A 181 25.69 7.04 18.16
N THR A 182 25.08 5.86 18.23
CA THR A 182 25.39 4.72 17.40
C THR A 182 24.28 4.46 16.39
N LYS A 183 24.59 3.86 15.24
CA LYS A 183 23.60 3.48 14.26
C LYS A 183 22.75 2.34 14.83
N LYS A 184 21.47 2.59 14.99
CA LYS A 184 20.44 1.59 15.34
C LYS A 184 19.28 1.69 14.37
N PHE A 185 18.66 0.56 14.06
CA PHE A 185 17.39 0.52 13.34
C PHE A 185 16.58 -0.69 13.78
N GLU A 186 15.31 -0.63 13.49
CA GLU A 186 14.33 -1.67 13.78
C GLU A 186 13.74 -2.18 12.46
N THR A 187 13.65 -3.50 12.30
CA THR A 187 13.08 -4.12 11.11
C THR A 187 12.31 -5.38 11.45
N SER A 188 11.32 -5.74 10.66
CA SER A 188 10.67 -7.04 10.70
C SER A 188 11.24 -7.95 9.61
N LYS A 189 11.80 -9.07 9.98
CA LYS A 189 12.30 -10.07 9.03
C LYS A 189 11.15 -10.64 8.19
N LYS A 190 9.99 -10.90 8.82
CA LYS A 190 8.79 -11.39 8.14
C LYS A 190 8.35 -10.41 7.06
N PHE A 191 8.21 -9.12 7.41
CA PHE A 191 7.82 -8.08 6.46
C PHE A 191 8.81 -7.92 5.32
N ASN A 192 10.13 -7.96 5.63
CA ASN A 192 11.17 -7.85 4.59
C ASN A 192 11.11 -9.01 3.59
N ARG A 193 10.89 -10.25 4.08
CA ARG A 193 10.68 -11.42 3.22
C ARG A 193 9.45 -11.23 2.34
N GLN A 194 8.30 -10.93 2.94
CA GLN A 194 7.03 -10.73 2.24
C GLN A 194 7.15 -9.65 1.15
N ARG A 195 7.80 -8.51 1.49
CA ARG A 195 8.06 -7.42 0.53
C ARG A 195 8.97 -7.85 -0.61
N LYS A 196 10.01 -8.66 -0.32
CA LYS A 196 10.91 -9.17 -1.34
C LYS A 196 10.17 -10.12 -2.29
N ASP A 197 9.43 -11.08 -1.75
CA ASP A 197 8.66 -12.05 -2.52
C ASP A 197 7.61 -11.35 -3.40
N ASP A 198 6.95 -10.33 -2.85
CA ASP A 198 5.98 -9.53 -3.58
C ASP A 198 6.65 -8.66 -4.65
N LEU A 199 7.82 -8.08 -4.36
CA LEU A 199 8.60 -7.33 -5.35
C LEU A 199 8.97 -8.19 -6.55
N GLU A 200 9.40 -9.44 -6.34
CA GLU A 200 9.69 -10.38 -7.42
C GLU A 200 8.44 -10.65 -8.26
N ARG A 201 7.28 -10.84 -7.63
CA ARG A 201 6.01 -11.02 -8.33
C ARG A 201 5.59 -9.80 -9.15
N ILE A 202 5.64 -8.61 -8.59
CA ILE A 202 5.17 -7.39 -9.28
C ILE A 202 6.05 -6.95 -10.45
N VAL A 203 7.31 -7.39 -10.51
CA VAL A 203 8.20 -7.10 -11.66
C VAL A 203 8.19 -8.19 -12.72
N SER A 204 7.57 -9.33 -12.46
CA SER A 204 7.37 -10.38 -13.47
C SER A 204 6.43 -9.88 -14.59
N ASP A 205 6.42 -10.58 -15.73
CA ASP A 205 5.52 -10.25 -16.84
C ASP A 205 4.06 -10.25 -16.41
N GLU A 206 3.66 -11.23 -15.62
CA GLU A 206 2.33 -11.30 -15.03
C GLU A 206 2.04 -10.12 -14.11
N GLY A 207 2.96 -9.81 -13.19
CA GLY A 207 2.82 -8.70 -12.26
C GLY A 207 2.75 -7.35 -12.96
N CYS A 208 3.55 -7.16 -14.01
CA CYS A 208 3.48 -5.96 -14.84
C CYS A 208 2.12 -5.82 -15.52
N LEU A 209 1.59 -6.89 -16.09
CA LEU A 209 0.28 -6.92 -16.72
C LEU A 209 -0.85 -6.63 -15.71
N LEU A 210 -0.83 -7.30 -14.56
CA LEU A 210 -1.82 -7.11 -13.51
C LEU A 210 -1.84 -5.66 -12.99
N ARG A 211 -0.67 -5.04 -12.82
CA ARG A 211 -0.58 -3.63 -12.41
C ARG A 211 -1.11 -2.65 -13.45
N VAL A 212 -0.82 -2.90 -14.73
CA VAL A 212 -1.38 -2.10 -15.84
C VAL A 212 -2.90 -2.24 -15.86
N ASN A 213 -3.42 -3.46 -15.79
CA ASN A 213 -4.86 -3.71 -15.76
C ASN A 213 -5.52 -3.06 -14.54
N ARG A 214 -4.91 -3.15 -13.36
CA ARG A 214 -5.40 -2.48 -12.14
C ARG A 214 -5.46 -0.97 -12.33
N SER A 215 -4.39 -0.34 -12.84
CA SER A 215 -4.37 1.10 -13.04
C SER A 215 -5.51 1.55 -13.96
N ILE A 216 -5.71 0.86 -15.08
CA ILE A 216 -6.80 1.18 -16.02
C ILE A 216 -8.18 0.98 -15.37
N GLN A 217 -8.37 -0.11 -14.64
CA GLN A 217 -9.68 -0.46 -14.07
C GLN A 217 -10.01 0.37 -12.83
N ALA A 218 -9.11 0.41 -11.85
CA ALA A 218 -9.36 1.07 -10.57
C ALA A 218 -9.33 2.60 -10.72
N GLU A 219 -8.28 3.14 -11.33
CA GLU A 219 -8.17 4.59 -11.54
C GLU A 219 -9.21 5.07 -12.56
N GLY A 220 -9.47 4.25 -13.60
CA GLY A 220 -10.51 4.53 -14.58
C GLY A 220 -11.91 4.60 -14.00
N SER A 221 -12.27 3.76 -13.02
CA SER A 221 -13.56 3.82 -12.34
C SER A 221 -13.76 5.15 -11.62
N PHE A 222 -12.74 5.63 -10.90
CA PHE A 222 -12.79 6.94 -10.24
C PHE A 222 -12.73 8.12 -11.20
N ALA A 223 -11.99 8.00 -12.31
CA ALA A 223 -11.95 9.01 -13.34
C ALA A 223 -13.32 9.19 -14.03
N GLN A 224 -13.99 8.07 -14.36
CA GLN A 224 -15.35 8.12 -14.93
C GLN A 224 -16.36 8.78 -13.97
N LEU A 225 -16.33 8.45 -12.67
CA LEU A 225 -17.17 9.11 -11.70
C LEU A 225 -16.93 10.62 -11.65
N LYS A 226 -15.68 11.04 -11.58
CA LYS A 226 -15.34 12.45 -11.38
C LYS A 226 -15.45 13.30 -12.65
N GLN A 227 -15.12 12.74 -13.81
CA GLN A 227 -15.03 13.49 -15.06
C GLN A 227 -16.27 13.27 -15.95
N ASP A 228 -16.68 12.02 -16.17
CA ASP A 228 -17.79 11.72 -17.08
C ASP A 228 -19.16 11.93 -16.40
N MET A 229 -19.25 11.67 -15.08
CA MET A 229 -20.50 11.81 -14.30
C MET A 229 -20.53 13.07 -13.44
N ASP A 230 -19.50 13.92 -13.52
CA ASP A 230 -19.31 15.16 -12.76
C ASP A 230 -19.54 15.01 -11.24
N PHE A 231 -19.23 13.84 -10.71
CA PHE A 231 -19.39 13.54 -9.30
C PHE A 231 -18.29 14.21 -8.49
N ARG A 232 -18.59 15.37 -7.90
CA ARG A 232 -17.63 16.19 -7.15
C ARG A 232 -17.67 15.95 -5.65
N ARG A 233 -18.82 15.61 -5.11
CA ARG A 233 -19.05 15.41 -3.67
C ARG A 233 -20.30 14.58 -3.43
N PHE A 234 -20.34 13.90 -2.30
CA PHE A 234 -21.55 13.22 -1.83
C PHE A 234 -22.67 14.24 -1.53
N MET A 235 -23.87 13.93 -1.92
CA MET A 235 -25.07 14.69 -1.58
C MET A 235 -25.61 14.26 -0.22
N CYS A 236 -25.48 12.99 0.10
CA CYS A 236 -25.91 12.39 1.36
C CYS A 236 -24.90 12.63 2.50
N ARG A 237 -25.35 12.47 3.74
CA ARG A 237 -24.56 12.51 4.96
C ARG A 237 -24.81 11.26 5.77
N GLY A 238 -23.80 10.87 6.58
CA GLY A 238 -23.80 9.64 7.35
C GLY A 238 -23.34 8.44 6.51
N GLN A 239 -22.59 7.56 7.14
CA GLN A 239 -21.88 6.47 6.46
C GLN A 239 -22.82 5.58 5.64
N ASN A 240 -23.99 5.22 6.17
CA ASN A 240 -24.94 4.34 5.48
C ASN A 240 -25.55 4.98 4.23
N ASN A 241 -25.90 6.27 4.30
CA ASN A 241 -26.48 6.98 3.17
C ASN A 241 -25.43 7.22 2.08
N VAL A 242 -24.19 7.55 2.48
CA VAL A 242 -23.08 7.72 1.54
C VAL A 242 -22.67 6.38 0.91
N LEU A 243 -22.80 5.27 1.65
CA LEU A 243 -22.63 3.92 1.08
C LEU A 243 -23.71 3.63 0.03
N ALA A 244 -24.97 3.93 0.30
CA ALA A 244 -26.06 3.74 -0.66
C ALA A 244 -25.84 4.57 -1.93
N GLU A 245 -25.46 5.85 -1.78
CA GLU A 245 -25.10 6.73 -2.91
C GLU A 245 -23.93 6.15 -3.72
N SER A 246 -22.90 5.63 -3.04
CA SER A 246 -21.74 5.00 -3.70
C SER A 246 -22.12 3.73 -4.47
N ILE A 247 -23.04 2.92 -3.93
CA ILE A 247 -23.55 1.71 -4.61
C ILE A 247 -24.30 2.11 -5.89
N LEU A 248 -25.19 3.11 -5.82
CA LEU A 248 -25.95 3.58 -7.00
C LEU A 248 -24.99 4.10 -8.09
N LEU A 249 -23.95 4.84 -7.71
CA LEU A 249 -22.93 5.32 -8.63
C LEU A 249 -22.16 4.15 -9.28
N ALA A 250 -21.77 3.14 -8.50
CA ALA A 250 -21.08 1.95 -9.02
C ALA A 250 -22.00 1.14 -9.98
N MET A 251 -23.29 1.02 -9.67
CA MET A 251 -24.26 0.40 -10.56
C MET A 251 -24.37 1.16 -11.89
N ALA A 252 -24.46 2.48 -11.85
CA ALA A 252 -24.51 3.32 -13.05
C ALA A 252 -23.24 3.17 -13.90
N LEU A 253 -22.05 3.11 -13.25
CA LEU A 253 -20.79 2.83 -13.93
C LEU A 253 -20.81 1.47 -14.64
N ASN A 254 -21.26 0.43 -13.94
CA ASN A 254 -21.31 -0.92 -14.48
C ASN A 254 -22.28 -1.04 -15.66
N ILE A 255 -23.45 -0.43 -15.57
CA ILE A 255 -24.43 -0.38 -16.67
C ILE A 255 -23.83 0.34 -17.88
N ASN A 256 -23.22 1.50 -17.69
CA ASN A 256 -22.58 2.26 -18.76
C ASN A 256 -21.42 1.46 -19.40
N LYS A 257 -20.63 0.79 -18.57
CA LYS A 257 -19.53 -0.09 -19.06
C LYS A 257 -20.08 -1.26 -19.87
N LEU A 258 -21.12 -1.93 -19.38
CA LEU A 258 -21.77 -3.04 -20.08
C LEU A 258 -22.32 -2.57 -21.43
N HIS A 259 -23.05 -1.45 -21.46
CA HIS A 259 -23.59 -0.88 -22.69
C HIS A 259 -22.47 -0.62 -23.71
N ARG A 260 -21.37 0.05 -23.32
CA ARG A 260 -20.23 0.31 -24.19
C ARG A 260 -19.57 -0.98 -24.70
N LYS A 261 -19.48 -2.04 -23.85
CA LYS A 261 -18.95 -3.34 -24.27
C LYS A 261 -19.84 -4.06 -25.27
N ILE A 262 -21.16 -3.96 -25.11
CA ILE A 262 -22.14 -4.51 -26.07
C ILE A 262 -21.97 -3.79 -27.42
N GLN A 263 -21.96 -2.46 -27.44
CA GLN A 263 -21.79 -1.67 -28.67
C GLN A 263 -20.49 -1.99 -29.41
N ALA A 264 -19.42 -2.25 -28.66
CA ALA A 264 -18.10 -2.57 -29.21
C ALA A 264 -17.88 -4.08 -29.48
N ASN A 265 -18.87 -4.92 -29.27
CA ASN A 265 -18.77 -6.39 -29.35
C ASN A 265 -17.61 -6.97 -28.51
N ARG A 266 -17.48 -6.47 -27.26
CA ARG A 266 -16.39 -6.80 -26.32
C ARG A 266 -16.89 -7.46 -25.05
N THR A 267 -18.12 -7.91 -24.99
CA THR A 267 -18.66 -8.69 -23.87
C THR A 267 -17.87 -9.98 -23.67
N GLY A 268 -17.53 -10.30 -22.41
CA GLY A 268 -16.72 -11.46 -22.07
C GLY A 268 -15.22 -11.35 -22.39
N LYS A 269 -14.74 -10.21 -22.90
CA LYS A 269 -13.32 -9.99 -23.17
C LYS A 269 -12.66 -9.24 -22.02
N HIS A 270 -11.46 -9.70 -21.62
CA HIS A 270 -10.60 -9.01 -20.67
C HIS A 270 -9.87 -7.83 -21.34
N LEU A 271 -9.31 -6.92 -20.54
CA LEU A 271 -8.57 -5.75 -21.05
C LEU A 271 -7.31 -6.17 -21.81
N PHE A 272 -6.40 -6.84 -21.09
CA PHE A 272 -5.16 -7.33 -21.61
C PHE A 272 -4.90 -8.72 -21.03
N GLU A 273 -4.34 -9.60 -21.86
CA GLU A 273 -3.93 -10.95 -21.49
C GLU A 273 -2.45 -11.15 -21.79
N LEU A 274 -1.79 -12.00 -21.02
CA LEU A 274 -0.44 -12.45 -21.36
C LEU A 274 -0.48 -13.11 -22.74
N LYS A 275 0.39 -12.66 -23.63
CA LYS A 275 0.59 -13.38 -24.90
C LYS A 275 1.10 -14.79 -24.54
N LYS A 276 0.33 -15.79 -24.91
CA LYS A 276 0.84 -17.17 -24.85
C LYS A 276 2.06 -17.21 -25.78
N THR A 277 3.25 -17.37 -25.22
CA THR A 277 4.43 -17.74 -25.99
C THR A 277 4.12 -19.11 -26.59
N ALA A 278 4.08 -19.15 -27.93
CA ALA A 278 3.86 -20.37 -28.69
C ALA A 278 5.02 -21.35 -28.50
#